data_967653f557ed197a4de20233021cbac3
#
_entry.id   967653f557ed197a4de20233021cbac3
#
_cell.length_a   1.000
_cell.length_b   1.000
_cell.length_c   1.000
_cell.angle_alpha   90.00
_cell.angle_beta   90.00
_cell.angle_gamma   90.00
#
_symmetry.space_group_name_H-M   'P 1'
#
loop_
_entity.id
_entity.type
_entity.pdbx_description
1 polymer ?
#
loop_
_entity_poly.entity_id
_entity_poly.type
_entity_poly.pdbx_seq_one_letter_code
_entity_poly.pdbx_strand_id
1 'polypeptide(L)'
;MIKLLAVVSLSVAAFAAHADSVDTLRDFIRDVKTGRAQFTQTVTSPDGVKKKASTGSFEFSRPNRFRFNYARPFEQQIVADGQKVWIYDADLNQASSRKFDAALGATPAALLAGGSLDKDFELAPLPAKDGIEWVSATPKAKDGAFKSVRVGFRGKELAAVEIVDAFDQRSLLQFSQFAAGVAIPAETFQFKPPAGADVIEQ
;
A
#
# COMPACT_ATOMS: atom_id res chain seq x y z
N MET A 1 0.90 53.03 -49.14
CA MET A 1 0.34 51.65 -49.14
C MET A 1 1.14 50.81 -48.18
N ILE A 2 0.70 50.71 -46.92
CA ILE A 2 1.39 49.96 -45.85
C ILE A 2 0.70 48.61 -45.72
N LYS A 3 1.41 47.52 -46.05
CA LYS A 3 0.92 46.17 -45.89
C LYS A 3 1.16 45.70 -44.43
N LEU A 4 0.08 45.55 -43.67
CA LEU A 4 0.12 44.96 -42.32
C LEU A 4 0.26 43.44 -42.46
N LEU A 5 1.37 42.84 -42.00
CA LEU A 5 1.54 41.42 -41.85
C LEU A 5 0.98 41.02 -40.44
N ALA A 6 -0.12 40.29 -40.42
CA ALA A 6 -0.62 39.70 -39.21
C ALA A 6 0.14 38.39 -38.93
N VAL A 7 0.92 38.38 -37.85
CA VAL A 7 1.57 37.16 -37.32
C VAL A 7 0.58 36.44 -36.44
N VAL A 8 0.03 35.32 -36.93
CA VAL A 8 -0.79 34.41 -36.11
C VAL A 8 0.12 33.51 -35.31
N SER A 9 0.26 33.78 -34.02
CA SER A 9 0.96 32.93 -33.08
C SER A 9 0.08 31.72 -32.73
N LEU A 10 0.42 30.56 -33.27
CA LEU A 10 -0.23 29.29 -32.97
C LEU A 10 0.32 28.79 -31.63
N SER A 11 -0.40 29.02 -30.52
CA SER A 11 -0.09 28.47 -29.22
C SER A 11 -0.40 26.97 -29.21
N VAL A 12 0.62 26.12 -29.34
CA VAL A 12 0.51 24.68 -29.13
C VAL A 12 0.37 24.45 -27.62
N ALA A 13 -0.83 24.24 -27.14
CA ALA A 13 -1.06 23.72 -25.79
C ALA A 13 -0.53 22.28 -25.75
N ALA A 14 0.63 22.09 -25.13
CA ALA A 14 1.14 20.78 -24.80
C ALA A 14 0.19 20.16 -23.76
N PHE A 15 -0.72 19.30 -24.20
CA PHE A 15 -1.43 18.39 -23.29
C PHE A 15 -0.38 17.45 -22.73
N ALA A 16 0.09 17.70 -21.50
CA ALA A 16 0.81 16.71 -20.73
C ALA A 16 -0.16 15.52 -20.57
N ALA A 17 0.12 14.43 -21.28
CA ALA A 17 -0.55 13.16 -21.04
C ALA A 17 -0.14 12.73 -19.63
N HIS A 18 -0.93 13.08 -18.62
CA HIS A 18 -0.87 12.44 -17.34
C HIS A 18 -1.25 10.98 -17.57
N ALA A 19 -0.29 10.07 -17.37
CA ALA A 19 -0.64 8.66 -17.25
C ALA A 19 -1.75 8.57 -16.20
N ASP A 20 -2.86 7.92 -16.52
CA ASP A 20 -3.94 7.74 -15.56
C ASP A 20 -3.36 7.02 -14.35
N SER A 21 -3.53 7.58 -13.17
CA SER A 21 -2.99 7.00 -11.93
C SER A 21 -3.47 5.57 -11.71
N VAL A 22 -4.65 5.22 -12.24
CA VAL A 22 -5.17 3.84 -12.25
C VAL A 22 -4.30 2.94 -13.11
N ASP A 23 -3.86 3.39 -14.28
CA ASP A 23 -2.94 2.62 -15.12
C ASP A 23 -1.57 2.48 -14.47
N THR A 24 -1.09 3.52 -13.77
CA THR A 24 0.14 3.45 -12.97
C THR A 24 0.04 2.34 -11.90
N LEU A 25 -1.08 2.22 -11.20
CA LEU A 25 -1.31 1.15 -10.22
C LEU A 25 -1.34 -0.23 -10.89
N ARG A 26 -2.04 -0.37 -12.02
CA ARG A 26 -2.09 -1.63 -12.78
C ARG A 26 -0.72 -2.07 -13.25
N ASP A 27 0.04 -1.15 -13.83
CA ASP A 27 1.40 -1.38 -14.29
C ASP A 27 2.32 -1.78 -13.12
N PHE A 28 2.23 -1.07 -12.00
CA PHE A 28 2.98 -1.40 -10.80
C PHE A 28 2.72 -2.84 -10.31
N ILE A 29 1.47 -3.28 -10.28
CA ILE A 29 1.12 -4.64 -9.85
C ILE A 29 1.54 -5.67 -10.89
N ARG A 30 1.41 -5.36 -12.18
CA ARG A 30 1.81 -6.24 -13.27
C ARG A 30 3.33 -6.44 -13.34
N ASP A 31 4.09 -5.35 -13.23
CA ASP A 31 5.50 -5.33 -13.61
C ASP A 31 6.45 -5.45 -12.41
N VAL A 32 6.11 -4.87 -11.27
CA VAL A 32 6.95 -4.92 -10.06
C VAL A 32 6.65 -6.18 -9.25
N LYS A 33 7.46 -7.23 -9.42
CA LYS A 33 7.26 -8.52 -8.75
C LYS A 33 7.81 -8.58 -7.33
N THR A 34 8.86 -7.82 -7.06
CA THR A 34 9.50 -7.75 -5.74
C THR A 34 9.82 -6.30 -5.42
N GLY A 35 9.85 -5.97 -4.14
CA GLY A 35 10.25 -4.64 -3.69
C GLY A 35 10.44 -4.58 -2.20
N ARG A 36 11.22 -3.57 -1.77
CA ARG A 36 11.40 -3.22 -0.36
C ARG A 36 11.38 -1.72 -0.17
N ALA A 37 10.99 -1.29 1.02
CA ALA A 37 10.95 0.11 1.42
C ALA A 37 11.10 0.26 2.92
N GLN A 38 11.45 1.45 3.38
CA GLN A 38 11.19 1.90 4.75
C GLN A 38 9.82 2.58 4.77
N PHE A 39 9.13 2.53 5.90
CA PHE A 39 7.87 3.25 6.03
C PHE A 39 7.76 4.01 7.36
N THR A 40 6.97 5.09 7.31
CA THR A 40 6.38 5.72 8.47
C THR A 40 4.88 5.60 8.35
N GLN A 41 4.22 5.06 9.37
CA GLN A 41 2.77 4.99 9.46
C GLN A 41 2.27 6.01 10.46
N THR A 42 1.21 6.74 10.09
CA THR A 42 0.46 7.59 11.01
C THR A 42 -0.97 7.09 11.07
N VAL A 43 -1.40 6.66 12.25
CA VAL A 43 -2.79 6.27 12.52
C VAL A 43 -3.48 7.44 13.20
N THR A 44 -4.58 7.90 12.60
CA THR A 44 -5.37 9.04 13.07
C THR A 44 -6.77 8.54 13.46
N SER A 45 -7.23 8.90 14.67
CA SER A 45 -8.58 8.59 15.13
C SER A 45 -9.66 9.25 14.26
N PRO A 46 -10.92 8.77 14.29
CA PRO A 46 -12.00 9.30 13.45
C PRO A 46 -12.26 10.79 13.65
N ASP A 47 -12.08 11.30 14.86
CA ASP A 47 -12.20 12.72 15.23
C ASP A 47 -10.98 13.57 14.80
N GLY A 48 -9.91 12.94 14.30
CA GLY A 48 -8.68 13.59 13.88
C GLY A 48 -7.74 14.06 15.00
N VAL A 49 -8.14 13.85 16.26
CA VAL A 49 -7.43 14.41 17.44
C VAL A 49 -6.24 13.53 17.84
N LYS A 50 -6.45 12.22 17.95
CA LYS A 50 -5.38 11.29 18.36
C LYS A 50 -4.59 10.81 17.17
N LYS A 51 -3.25 10.92 17.28
CA LYS A 51 -2.33 10.41 16.27
C LYS A 51 -1.30 9.51 16.92
N LYS A 52 -1.05 8.35 16.30
CA LYS A 52 0.03 7.41 16.67
C LYS A 52 0.91 7.23 15.46
N ALA A 53 2.23 7.34 15.66
CA ALA A 53 3.22 7.13 14.62
C ALA A 53 4.00 5.84 14.89
N SER A 54 4.29 5.10 13.81
CA SER A 54 5.12 3.90 13.83
C SER A 54 6.07 3.95 12.64
N THR A 55 7.21 3.29 12.77
CA THR A 55 8.19 3.17 11.68
C THR A 55 8.62 1.73 11.52
N GLY A 56 9.06 1.38 10.31
CA GLY A 56 9.52 0.03 10.04
C GLY A 56 9.96 -0.20 8.60
N SER A 57 10.09 -1.47 8.22
CA SER A 57 10.42 -1.89 6.87
C SER A 57 9.29 -2.73 6.26
N PHE A 58 9.16 -2.62 4.96
CA PHE A 58 8.21 -3.36 4.14
C PHE A 58 8.95 -4.08 3.02
N GLU A 59 8.67 -5.35 2.84
CA GLU A 59 9.17 -6.18 1.75
C GLU A 59 8.02 -6.99 1.16
N PHE A 60 8.06 -7.20 -0.16
CA PHE A 60 7.08 -8.05 -0.82
C PHE A 60 7.68 -8.85 -1.98
N SER A 61 7.07 -9.99 -2.25
CA SER A 61 7.34 -10.83 -3.42
C SER A 61 6.01 -11.40 -3.92
N ARG A 62 5.54 -10.91 -5.05
CA ARG A 62 4.28 -11.38 -5.65
C ARG A 62 4.39 -12.80 -6.20
N PRO A 63 3.30 -13.56 -6.16
CA PRO A 63 2.04 -13.25 -5.51
C PRO A 63 2.07 -13.50 -4.00
N ASN A 64 1.25 -12.75 -3.26
CA ASN A 64 0.78 -13.07 -1.90
C ASN A 64 1.84 -13.17 -0.79
N ARG A 65 3.08 -12.75 -1.03
CA ARG A 65 4.13 -12.75 -0.01
C ARG A 65 4.52 -11.32 0.34
N PHE A 66 4.47 -11.02 1.62
CA PHE A 66 4.93 -9.74 2.14
C PHE A 66 5.39 -9.85 3.59
N ARG A 67 6.17 -8.88 4.03
CA ARG A 67 6.59 -8.71 5.41
C ARG A 67 6.58 -7.24 5.78
N PHE A 68 5.89 -6.91 6.87
CA PHE A 68 6.03 -5.66 7.61
C PHE A 68 6.77 -5.95 8.90
N ASN A 69 7.85 -5.22 9.16
CA ASN A 69 8.51 -5.20 10.44
C ASN A 69 8.34 -3.81 11.03
N TYR A 70 7.49 -3.66 12.03
CA TYR A 70 7.40 -2.45 12.83
C TYR A 70 8.54 -2.47 13.84
N ALA A 71 9.31 -1.37 13.89
CA ALA A 71 10.45 -1.22 14.78
C ALA A 71 10.19 -0.27 15.95
N ARG A 72 9.27 0.69 15.78
CA ARG A 72 8.92 1.70 16.80
C ARG A 72 7.46 2.09 16.69
N PRO A 73 6.77 2.46 17.80
CA PRO A 73 7.26 2.40 19.19
C PRO A 73 7.30 0.97 19.75
N PHE A 74 6.56 0.02 19.14
CA PHE A 74 6.44 -1.38 19.55
C PHE A 74 6.90 -2.27 18.40
N GLU A 75 7.56 -3.36 18.75
CA GLU A 75 8.00 -4.33 17.75
C GLU A 75 6.85 -5.28 17.39
N GLN A 76 6.46 -5.25 16.12
CA GLN A 76 5.44 -6.14 15.57
C GLN A 76 5.87 -6.63 14.19
N GLN A 77 5.54 -7.86 13.86
CA GLN A 77 5.76 -8.43 12.55
C GLN A 77 4.43 -8.88 11.94
N ILE A 78 4.21 -8.52 10.67
CA ILE A 78 3.11 -9.05 9.87
C ILE A 78 3.75 -9.73 8.67
N VAL A 79 3.58 -11.05 8.54
CA VAL A 79 4.23 -11.86 7.52
C VAL A 79 3.20 -12.69 6.79
N ALA A 80 3.15 -12.55 5.47
CA ALA A 80 2.38 -13.43 4.58
C ALA A 80 3.33 -14.35 3.80
N ASP A 81 3.10 -15.63 3.89
CA ASP A 81 3.88 -16.68 3.20
C ASP A 81 3.26 -17.14 1.86
N GLY A 82 2.08 -16.59 1.53
CA GLY A 82 1.27 -16.96 0.37
C GLY A 82 0.08 -17.86 0.72
N GLN A 83 0.02 -18.41 1.92
CA GLN A 83 -1.08 -19.27 2.39
C GLN A 83 -1.74 -18.71 3.66
N LYS A 84 -0.93 -18.21 4.58
CA LYS A 84 -1.34 -17.60 5.86
C LYS A 84 -0.75 -16.21 6.01
N VAL A 85 -1.42 -15.41 6.81
CA VAL A 85 -0.86 -14.15 7.36
C VAL A 85 -0.66 -14.34 8.84
N TRP A 86 0.57 -14.15 9.28
CA TRP A 86 0.99 -14.14 10.66
C TRP A 86 1.09 -12.72 11.19
N ILE A 87 0.62 -12.49 12.40
CA ILE A 87 0.83 -11.25 13.15
C ILE A 87 1.49 -11.66 14.47
N TYR A 88 2.68 -11.13 14.72
CA TYR A 88 3.43 -11.38 15.95
C TYR A 88 3.68 -10.06 16.67
N ASP A 89 3.27 -10.00 17.92
CA ASP A 89 3.53 -8.92 18.86
C ASP A 89 4.65 -9.36 19.79
N ALA A 90 5.80 -8.69 19.73
CA ALA A 90 6.98 -9.07 20.51
C ALA A 90 6.81 -8.75 22.00
N ASP A 91 6.13 -7.65 22.33
CA ASP A 91 5.94 -7.23 23.73
C ASP A 91 5.00 -8.19 24.48
N LEU A 92 4.01 -8.75 23.78
CA LEU A 92 3.09 -9.74 24.33
C LEU A 92 3.60 -11.18 24.17
N ASN A 93 4.64 -11.38 23.38
CA ASN A 93 5.12 -12.71 22.93
C ASN A 93 3.98 -13.57 22.38
N GLN A 94 3.11 -12.96 21.58
CA GLN A 94 1.90 -13.58 21.03
C GLN A 94 1.93 -13.57 19.51
N ALA A 95 1.62 -14.73 18.90
CA ALA A 95 1.50 -14.88 17.47
C ALA A 95 0.06 -15.31 17.11
N SER A 96 -0.54 -14.67 16.11
CA SER A 96 -1.80 -15.12 15.54
C SER A 96 -1.65 -15.39 14.05
N SER A 97 -2.40 -16.36 13.52
CA SER A 97 -2.43 -16.63 12.08
C SER A 97 -3.84 -16.75 11.55
N ARG A 98 -3.99 -16.33 10.29
CA ARG A 98 -5.23 -16.46 9.51
C ARG A 98 -4.92 -16.93 8.11
N LYS A 99 -5.85 -17.64 7.45
CA LYS A 99 -5.73 -17.94 6.03
C LYS A 99 -5.61 -16.64 5.22
N PHE A 100 -4.78 -16.64 4.17
CA PHE A 100 -4.50 -15.45 3.37
C PHE A 100 -5.79 -14.80 2.83
N ASP A 101 -6.71 -15.59 2.27
CA ASP A 101 -7.97 -15.08 1.71
C ASP A 101 -8.85 -14.38 2.77
N ALA A 102 -8.89 -14.93 3.99
CA ALA A 102 -9.61 -14.32 5.11
C ALA A 102 -8.91 -13.05 5.65
N ALA A 103 -7.59 -12.95 5.46
CA ALA A 103 -6.80 -11.80 5.89
C ALA A 103 -6.76 -10.68 4.84
N LEU A 104 -7.15 -10.94 3.58
CA LEU A 104 -7.17 -9.92 2.51
C LEU A 104 -7.98 -8.68 2.90
N GLY A 105 -9.10 -8.86 3.62
CA GLY A 105 -9.86 -7.76 4.15
C GLY A 105 -9.26 -7.07 5.38
N ALA A 106 -8.18 -7.60 5.97
CA ALA A 106 -7.64 -7.16 7.24
C ALA A 106 -6.29 -6.44 7.13
N THR A 107 -5.59 -6.53 5.98
CA THR A 107 -4.30 -5.88 5.83
C THR A 107 -4.17 -5.10 4.53
N PRO A 108 -3.69 -3.85 4.59
CA PRO A 108 -3.42 -3.01 3.41
C PRO A 108 -2.41 -3.61 2.44
N ALA A 109 -1.52 -4.42 2.98
CA ALA A 109 -0.47 -5.06 2.22
C ALA A 109 -0.99 -6.13 1.27
N ALA A 110 -2.08 -6.78 1.60
CA ALA A 110 -2.70 -7.79 0.74
C ALA A 110 -3.14 -7.18 -0.61
N LEU A 111 -3.63 -5.94 -0.60
CA LEU A 111 -3.97 -5.21 -1.82
C LEU A 111 -2.73 -4.99 -2.70
N LEU A 112 -1.57 -4.69 -2.10
CA LEU A 112 -0.33 -4.44 -2.85
C LEU A 112 0.38 -5.73 -3.25
N ALA A 113 0.21 -6.82 -2.50
CA ALA A 113 0.97 -8.05 -2.68
C ALA A 113 0.24 -9.15 -3.48
N GLY A 114 -1.08 -9.05 -3.67
CA GLY A 114 -1.84 -10.09 -4.35
C GLY A 114 -3.17 -9.62 -4.92
N GLY A 115 -3.78 -10.45 -5.74
CA GLY A 115 -5.15 -10.31 -6.17
C GLY A 115 -5.36 -9.63 -7.52
N SER A 116 -6.57 -9.83 -8.05
CA SER A 116 -7.06 -9.13 -9.22
C SER A 116 -7.73 -7.85 -8.77
N LEU A 117 -7.02 -6.72 -8.87
CA LEU A 117 -7.53 -5.41 -8.45
C LEU A 117 -8.94 -5.15 -8.95
N ASP A 118 -9.14 -5.30 -10.26
CA ASP A 118 -10.42 -4.99 -10.91
C ASP A 118 -11.56 -5.96 -10.52
N LYS A 119 -11.24 -7.15 -9.99
CA LYS A 119 -12.24 -8.09 -9.48
C LYS A 119 -12.78 -7.65 -8.13
N ASP A 120 -11.89 -7.22 -7.24
CA ASP A 120 -12.21 -7.02 -5.83
C ASP A 120 -12.44 -5.55 -5.48
N PHE A 121 -11.97 -4.62 -6.35
CA PHE A 121 -12.04 -3.18 -6.11
C PHE A 121 -12.61 -2.42 -7.30
N GLU A 122 -13.29 -1.32 -7.00
CA GLU A 122 -13.58 -0.25 -7.92
C GLU A 122 -12.44 0.77 -7.85
N LEU A 123 -11.78 1.02 -8.98
CA LEU A 123 -10.63 1.93 -9.06
C LEU A 123 -11.06 3.26 -9.67
N ALA A 124 -10.61 4.36 -9.09
CA ALA A 124 -10.84 5.70 -9.62
C ALA A 124 -9.60 6.59 -9.40
N PRO A 125 -9.25 7.45 -10.38
CA PRO A 125 -8.19 8.42 -10.19
C PRO A 125 -8.65 9.48 -9.18
N LEU A 126 -7.71 9.99 -8.39
CA LEU A 126 -7.92 11.11 -7.48
C LEU A 126 -7.02 12.28 -7.88
N PRO A 127 -7.39 13.52 -7.49
CA PRO A 127 -6.52 14.67 -7.71
C PRO A 127 -5.13 14.46 -7.12
N ALA A 128 -4.09 14.82 -7.87
CA ALA A 128 -2.72 14.80 -7.37
C ALA A 128 -2.57 15.80 -6.21
N LYS A 129 -1.81 15.40 -5.20
CA LYS A 129 -1.53 16.22 -4.03
C LYS A 129 -0.09 16.03 -3.57
N ASP A 130 0.61 17.12 -3.28
CA ASP A 130 2.00 17.13 -2.78
C ASP A 130 2.98 16.33 -3.68
N GLY A 131 2.77 16.39 -5.01
CA GLY A 131 3.58 15.67 -5.99
C GLY A 131 3.34 14.15 -6.01
N ILE A 132 2.26 13.70 -5.39
CA ILE A 132 1.81 12.30 -5.38
C ILE A 132 0.53 12.19 -6.20
N GLU A 133 0.51 11.27 -7.15
CA GLU A 133 -0.66 10.86 -7.91
C GLU A 133 -1.39 9.75 -7.16
N TRP A 134 -2.70 9.94 -6.94
CA TRP A 134 -3.47 9.06 -6.08
C TRP A 134 -4.51 8.25 -6.85
N VAL A 135 -4.68 6.99 -6.45
CA VAL A 135 -5.75 6.10 -6.91
C VAL A 135 -6.60 5.70 -5.71
N SER A 136 -7.91 5.83 -5.85
CA SER A 136 -8.86 5.21 -4.92
C SER A 136 -9.11 3.77 -5.33
N ALA A 137 -9.08 2.85 -4.36
CA ALA A 137 -9.51 1.47 -4.49
C ALA A 137 -10.60 1.22 -3.44
N THR A 138 -11.85 1.18 -3.89
CA THR A 138 -13.02 0.94 -3.03
C THR A 138 -13.39 -0.53 -3.11
N PRO A 139 -13.42 -1.28 -1.97
CA PRO A 139 -13.83 -2.67 -1.98
C PRO A 139 -15.24 -2.84 -2.51
N LYS A 140 -15.46 -3.84 -3.37
CA LYS A 140 -16.80 -4.20 -3.86
C LYS A 140 -17.61 -4.95 -2.80
N ALA A 141 -16.93 -5.69 -1.92
CA ALA A 141 -17.54 -6.34 -0.75
C ALA A 141 -17.86 -5.28 0.31
N LYS A 142 -19.09 -5.30 0.84
CA LYS A 142 -19.57 -4.28 1.78
C LYS A 142 -19.27 -4.58 3.26
N ASP A 143 -18.88 -5.80 3.55
CA ASP A 143 -18.60 -6.35 4.89
C ASP A 143 -17.09 -6.46 5.20
N GLY A 144 -16.28 -5.73 4.42
CA GLY A 144 -14.83 -5.70 4.58
C GLY A 144 -14.35 -4.93 5.81
N ALA A 145 -13.12 -5.22 6.23
CA ALA A 145 -12.47 -4.57 7.37
C ALA A 145 -12.12 -3.09 7.12
N PHE A 146 -12.20 -2.61 5.87
CA PHE A 146 -11.90 -1.23 5.50
C PHE A 146 -12.89 -0.69 4.44
N LYS A 147 -13.16 0.61 4.54
CA LYS A 147 -14.07 1.34 3.64
C LYS A 147 -13.40 1.74 2.33
N SER A 148 -12.15 2.16 2.39
CA SER A 148 -11.39 2.58 1.22
C SER A 148 -9.89 2.45 1.42
N VAL A 149 -9.19 2.24 0.32
CA VAL A 149 -7.74 2.32 0.23
C VAL A 149 -7.40 3.34 -0.84
N ARG A 150 -6.38 4.16 -0.59
CA ARG A 150 -5.80 5.04 -1.59
C ARG A 150 -4.34 4.68 -1.76
N VAL A 151 -3.89 4.55 -2.99
CA VAL A 151 -2.49 4.25 -3.32
C VAL A 151 -1.90 5.46 -4.01
N GLY A 152 -0.80 5.94 -3.51
CA GLY A 152 -0.11 7.12 -4.00
C GLY A 152 1.22 6.79 -4.66
N PHE A 153 1.46 7.36 -5.83
CA PHE A 153 2.68 7.18 -6.60
C PHE A 153 3.39 8.51 -6.80
N ARG A 154 4.72 8.47 -6.81
CA ARG A 154 5.57 9.55 -7.31
C ARG A 154 6.26 9.04 -8.57
N GLY A 155 5.74 9.46 -9.73
CA GLY A 155 6.06 8.79 -10.99
C GLY A 155 5.64 7.31 -10.94
N LYS A 156 6.60 6.38 -11.09
CA LYS A 156 6.34 4.93 -11.03
C LYS A 156 6.61 4.30 -9.65
N GLU A 157 7.09 5.09 -8.69
CA GLU A 157 7.44 4.58 -7.37
C GLU A 157 6.27 4.67 -6.40
N LEU A 158 6.01 3.59 -5.66
CA LEU A 158 5.05 3.58 -4.58
C LEU A 158 5.51 4.56 -3.48
N ALA A 159 4.73 5.61 -3.26
CA ALA A 159 5.04 6.68 -2.31
C ALA A 159 4.22 6.59 -1.02
N ALA A 160 2.95 6.20 -1.12
CA ALA A 160 2.09 6.13 0.05
C ALA A 160 0.91 5.17 -0.13
N VAL A 161 0.35 4.73 0.99
CA VAL A 161 -0.95 4.05 1.06
C VAL A 161 -1.74 4.63 2.22
N GLU A 162 -2.95 5.08 1.94
CA GLU A 162 -3.91 5.50 2.96
C GLU A 162 -5.06 4.51 3.04
N ILE A 163 -5.47 4.14 4.24
CA ILE A 163 -6.57 3.23 4.50
C ILE A 163 -7.54 3.90 5.46
N VAL A 164 -8.82 3.78 5.16
CA VAL A 164 -9.90 4.11 6.07
C VAL A 164 -10.58 2.81 6.46
N ASP A 165 -10.52 2.46 7.72
CA ASP A 165 -11.14 1.23 8.24
C ASP A 165 -12.65 1.40 8.45
N ALA A 166 -13.31 0.31 8.89
CA ALA A 166 -14.76 0.30 9.14
C ALA A 166 -15.19 1.27 10.26
N PHE A 167 -14.26 1.71 11.11
CA PHE A 167 -14.50 2.62 12.23
C PHE A 167 -14.06 4.07 11.92
N ASP A 168 -13.79 4.40 10.65
CA ASP A 168 -13.30 5.71 10.18
C ASP A 168 -11.90 6.11 10.68
N GLN A 169 -11.16 5.16 11.24
CA GLN A 169 -9.76 5.38 11.58
C GLN A 169 -8.94 5.42 10.28
N ARG A 170 -8.03 6.37 10.18
CA ARG A 170 -7.16 6.56 9.02
C ARG A 170 -5.75 6.12 9.33
N SER A 171 -5.22 5.24 8.50
CA SER A 171 -3.81 4.81 8.52
C SER A 171 -3.13 5.29 7.25
N LEU A 172 -2.18 6.21 7.37
CA LEU A 172 -1.34 6.68 6.27
C LEU A 172 0.05 6.07 6.42
N LEU A 173 0.43 5.22 5.47
CA LEU A 173 1.79 4.72 5.31
C LEU A 173 2.49 5.57 4.25
N GLN A 174 3.63 6.15 4.59
CA GLN A 174 4.50 6.86 3.67
C GLN A 174 5.77 6.04 3.48
N PHE A 175 6.09 5.72 2.23
CA PHE A 175 7.25 4.92 1.89
C PHE A 175 8.42 5.80 1.51
N SER A 176 9.62 5.34 1.88
CA SER A 176 10.90 5.93 1.51
C SER A 176 11.89 4.83 1.12
N GLN A 177 12.93 5.20 0.39
CA GLN A 177 13.94 4.25 -0.07
C GLN A 177 13.35 3.04 -0.82
N PHE A 178 12.29 3.28 -1.59
CA PHE A 178 11.64 2.22 -2.35
C PHE A 178 12.60 1.66 -3.41
N ALA A 179 12.77 0.34 -3.42
CA ALA A 179 13.58 -0.38 -4.40
C ALA A 179 12.76 -1.51 -5.01
N ALA A 180 12.43 -1.37 -6.31
CA ALA A 180 11.72 -2.38 -7.09
C ALA A 180 12.68 -3.39 -7.71
N GLY A 181 12.21 -4.61 -7.97
CA GLY A 181 12.95 -5.64 -8.69
C GLY A 181 14.16 -6.20 -7.93
N VAL A 182 14.24 -5.98 -6.63
CA VAL A 182 15.35 -6.47 -5.80
C VAL A 182 15.19 -7.95 -5.49
N ALA A 183 16.32 -8.67 -5.42
CA ALA A 183 16.31 -10.05 -4.95
C ALA A 183 16.01 -10.08 -3.45
N ILE A 184 14.96 -10.81 -3.07
CA ILE A 184 14.56 -11.03 -1.68
C ILE A 184 14.54 -12.53 -1.43
N PRO A 185 15.32 -13.04 -0.45
CA PRO A 185 15.33 -14.46 -0.11
C PRO A 185 13.94 -14.96 0.28
N ALA A 186 13.60 -16.19 -0.10
CA ALA A 186 12.27 -16.75 0.17
C ALA A 186 12.00 -16.87 1.69
N GLU A 187 13.04 -17.06 2.48
CA GLU A 187 13.01 -17.16 3.93
C GLU A 187 12.51 -15.87 4.60
N THR A 188 12.66 -14.72 3.94
CA THR A 188 12.12 -13.44 4.40
C THR A 188 10.62 -13.51 4.66
N PHE A 189 9.90 -14.33 3.90
CA PHE A 189 8.45 -14.46 3.99
C PHE A 189 7.99 -15.68 4.80
N GLN A 190 8.90 -16.34 5.48
CA GLN A 190 8.58 -17.42 6.42
C GLN A 190 8.54 -16.86 7.83
N PHE A 191 7.48 -17.20 8.57
CA PHE A 191 7.37 -16.88 9.98
C PHE A 191 7.33 -18.17 10.80
N LYS A 192 8.16 -18.22 11.82
CA LYS A 192 8.15 -19.27 12.84
C LYS A 192 8.00 -18.60 14.18
N PRO A 193 6.93 -18.92 14.94
CA PRO A 193 6.75 -18.36 16.27
C PRO A 193 7.99 -18.61 17.13
N PRO A 194 8.47 -17.60 17.89
CA PRO A 194 9.55 -17.79 18.85
C PRO A 194 9.19 -18.83 19.91
N ALA A 195 10.22 -19.37 20.56
CA ALA A 195 10.02 -20.33 21.66
C ALA A 195 9.25 -19.67 22.81
N GLY A 196 8.17 -20.32 23.27
CA GLY A 196 7.31 -19.81 24.34
C GLY A 196 6.32 -18.74 23.92
N ALA A 197 6.18 -18.46 22.63
CA ALA A 197 5.12 -17.59 22.14
C ALA A 197 3.76 -18.27 22.28
N ASP A 198 2.75 -17.50 22.72
CA ASP A 198 1.35 -17.92 22.65
C ASP A 198 0.86 -17.86 21.22
N VAL A 199 0.32 -18.97 20.70
CA VAL A 199 -0.05 -19.10 19.27
C VAL A 199 -1.56 -19.30 19.13
N ILE A 200 -2.22 -18.37 18.42
CA ILE A 200 -3.67 -18.42 18.14
C ILE A 200 -3.85 -18.62 16.63
N GLU A 201 -4.41 -19.75 16.23
CA GLU A 201 -4.81 -20.01 14.83
C GLU A 201 -6.31 -19.74 14.64
N GLN A 202 -6.66 -18.99 13.57
CA GLN A 202 -8.03 -18.58 13.23
C GLN A 202 -8.42 -18.99 11.81
#